data_ef3e6f7a40be23c150433f1f7799e05a
#
_entry.id   ef3e6f7a40be23c150433f1f7799e05a
#
_cell.length_a   1.000
_cell.length_b   1.000
_cell.length_c   1.000
_cell.angle_alpha   90.00
_cell.angle_beta   90.00
_cell.angle_gamma   90.00
#
_symmetry.space_group_name_H-M   'P 1'
#
loop_
_entity.id
_entity.type
_entity.pdbx_description
1 polymer ?
#
loop_
_entity_poly.entity_id
_entity_poly.type
_entity_poly.pdbx_seq_one_letter_code
_entity_poly.pdbx_strand_id
1 'polypeptide(L)'
;MAKIISFDEEARRGLERGLNILADAVKVTLGPRGRNVVLEKKWGAPTITNDGVSIAKEIELDDPFEKIGAELVKEVAKKTDDVAGDGTTTATVLAQALVKEGLRNVAAGADPLSLKRGIEKAVDAVTAELLASAKEIETKEEIAATASISAGDTQIGQLISEALDKVGKEGVITVEESNTFGLELELTEGMRFDKGFISGYFVTDAERQETVLEDPYILIVNSKISSVKDLVAVLEKVMQSGKPLLIIAEDIEGEALATLVVNKIRGTFKSVAVKAPGFGDRRKAQLADIAILTGGQVIAEEVGLKLENATLDLLGKARKVVVTKDETTIVEGAGDAEEIAGRVNQIRAEIENSDSDYDREKLQERLAKLAGGVAVIKAGAATEVELKERKHRIEDAVRNAKAAVEEGIVAGGGVALIQAGAKAFANLNLIGDEATGANIVKVAIDAPLKQIAFNAGMEPGVVADKVRGLPAGHGLNAATGEYEDLLAAGVNDPVKVTRSALQNAASIAGLFLTTEAVVADKPEKAAPAMPGGDEMGGMGGF
;
A
#
# COMPACT_ATOMS: atom_id res chain seq x y z
N MET A 1 18.67 4.90 -27.29
CA MET A 1 17.56 4.32 -28.08
C MET A 1 16.88 5.43 -28.87
N ALA A 2 16.38 5.14 -30.08
CA ALA A 2 15.61 6.13 -30.84
C ALA A 2 14.21 6.29 -30.21
N LYS A 3 13.68 7.52 -30.24
CA LYS A 3 12.35 7.81 -29.72
C LYS A 3 11.35 7.92 -30.87
N ILE A 4 10.11 7.58 -30.60
CA ILE A 4 8.93 7.93 -31.41
C ILE A 4 8.13 8.96 -30.64
N ILE A 5 7.58 9.92 -31.37
CA ILE A 5 6.82 11.02 -30.77
C ILE A 5 5.47 11.08 -31.47
N SER A 6 4.41 11.14 -30.71
CA SER A 6 3.04 11.39 -31.16
C SER A 6 2.54 12.68 -30.51
N PHE A 7 1.67 13.39 -31.19
CA PHE A 7 1.13 14.68 -30.76
C PHE A 7 -0.39 14.66 -30.77
N ASP A 8 -0.96 15.67 -30.15
CA ASP A 8 -2.39 16.00 -30.22
C ASP A 8 -3.31 14.82 -29.86
N GLU A 9 -4.36 14.66 -30.64
CA GLU A 9 -5.39 13.65 -30.42
C GLU A 9 -4.87 12.21 -30.57
N GLU A 10 -3.91 11.98 -31.48
CA GLU A 10 -3.33 10.64 -31.68
C GLU A 10 -2.60 10.15 -30.42
N ALA A 11 -1.82 11.06 -29.79
CA ALA A 11 -1.14 10.77 -28.54
C ALA A 11 -2.15 10.41 -27.43
N ARG A 12 -3.19 11.25 -27.25
CA ARG A 12 -4.23 11.03 -26.23
C ARG A 12 -5.01 9.75 -26.47
N ARG A 13 -5.34 9.40 -27.70
CA ARG A 13 -6.04 8.15 -28.03
C ARG A 13 -5.20 6.91 -27.75
N GLY A 14 -3.89 6.95 -28.00
CA GLY A 14 -2.99 5.86 -27.65
C GLY A 14 -3.00 5.59 -26.13
N LEU A 15 -2.84 6.66 -25.35
CA LEU A 15 -2.91 6.59 -23.90
C LEU A 15 -4.28 6.07 -23.42
N GLU A 16 -5.39 6.58 -23.98
CA GLU A 16 -6.76 6.17 -23.61
C GLU A 16 -7.01 4.68 -23.86
N ARG A 17 -6.53 4.14 -24.97
CA ARG A 17 -6.66 2.70 -25.25
C ARG A 17 -5.94 1.87 -24.20
N GLY A 18 -4.70 2.23 -23.84
CA GLY A 18 -3.94 1.53 -22.80
C GLY A 18 -4.62 1.59 -21.43
N LEU A 19 -5.12 2.76 -21.06
CA LEU A 19 -5.92 2.95 -19.85
C LEU A 19 -7.15 2.04 -19.85
N ASN A 20 -7.91 2.01 -20.95
CA ASN A 20 -9.15 1.23 -21.04
C ASN A 20 -8.87 -0.28 -20.97
N ILE A 21 -7.82 -0.78 -21.63
CA ILE A 21 -7.45 -2.21 -21.59
C ILE A 21 -7.19 -2.65 -20.14
N LEU A 22 -6.40 -1.87 -19.39
CA LEU A 22 -6.11 -2.18 -17.99
C LEU A 22 -7.35 -2.05 -17.12
N ALA A 23 -8.08 -0.93 -17.21
CA ALA A 23 -9.26 -0.69 -16.38
C ALA A 23 -10.37 -1.72 -16.64
N ASP A 24 -10.56 -2.16 -17.89
CA ASP A 24 -11.56 -3.17 -18.24
C ASP A 24 -11.22 -4.54 -17.65
N ALA A 25 -9.94 -4.88 -17.53
CA ALA A 25 -9.50 -6.11 -16.88
C ALA A 25 -9.67 -6.06 -15.34
N VAL A 26 -9.43 -4.90 -14.73
CA VAL A 26 -9.51 -4.74 -13.27
C VAL A 26 -10.95 -4.60 -12.78
N LYS A 27 -11.81 -3.82 -13.46
CA LYS A 27 -13.16 -3.48 -12.98
C LYS A 27 -14.13 -4.64 -12.83
N VAL A 28 -13.85 -5.80 -13.46
CA VAL A 28 -14.68 -7.01 -13.35
C VAL A 28 -14.65 -7.60 -11.94
N THR A 29 -13.67 -7.23 -11.13
CA THR A 29 -13.51 -7.70 -9.75
C THR A 29 -14.31 -6.89 -8.73
N LEU A 30 -14.84 -5.71 -9.10
CA LEU A 30 -15.43 -4.76 -8.16
C LEU A 30 -16.78 -5.24 -7.61
N GLY A 31 -16.90 -5.16 -6.28
CA GLY A 31 -18.13 -5.43 -5.53
C GLY A 31 -18.34 -6.89 -5.17
N PRO A 32 -19.41 -7.20 -4.39
CA PRO A 32 -19.63 -8.55 -3.82
C PRO A 32 -19.97 -9.62 -4.87
N ARG A 33 -20.30 -9.22 -6.09
CA ARG A 33 -20.50 -10.11 -7.24
C ARG A 33 -19.42 -9.95 -8.31
N GLY A 34 -18.30 -9.31 -7.94
CA GLY A 34 -17.09 -9.27 -8.75
C GLY A 34 -16.53 -10.68 -9.00
N ARG A 35 -15.75 -10.81 -10.06
CA ARG A 35 -15.19 -12.10 -10.51
C ARG A 35 -13.67 -12.04 -10.46
N ASN A 36 -13.05 -13.20 -10.32
CA ASN A 36 -11.61 -13.34 -10.36
C ASN A 36 -11.07 -13.21 -11.79
N VAL A 37 -9.82 -12.76 -11.87
CA VAL A 37 -9.01 -12.74 -13.09
C VAL A 37 -7.93 -13.80 -12.97
N VAL A 38 -7.64 -14.48 -14.07
CA VAL A 38 -6.56 -15.48 -14.15
C VAL A 38 -5.34 -14.81 -14.78
N LEU A 39 -4.22 -14.83 -14.07
CA LEU A 39 -2.95 -14.27 -14.51
C LEU A 39 -1.99 -15.38 -14.88
N GLU A 40 -1.44 -15.32 -16.09
CA GLU A 40 -0.38 -16.23 -16.51
C GLU A 40 0.92 -15.93 -15.75
N LYS A 41 1.61 -16.97 -15.30
CA LYS A 41 2.97 -16.86 -14.74
C LYS A 41 3.96 -17.50 -15.69
N LYS A 42 5.09 -16.82 -15.94
CA LYS A 42 6.19 -17.38 -16.77
C LYS A 42 6.74 -18.69 -16.19
N TRP A 43 6.65 -18.85 -14.87
CA TRP A 43 7.10 -20.02 -14.12
C TRP A 43 6.07 -20.35 -13.05
N GLY A 44 5.63 -21.60 -12.98
CA GLY A 44 4.65 -22.06 -11.99
C GLY A 44 3.22 -22.11 -12.51
N ALA A 45 2.27 -22.26 -11.59
CA ALA A 45 0.84 -22.28 -11.90
C ALA A 45 0.28 -20.87 -12.12
N PRO A 46 -0.75 -20.68 -12.97
CA PRO A 46 -1.44 -19.42 -13.08
C PRO A 46 -1.98 -18.94 -11.73
N THR A 47 -1.97 -17.63 -11.50
CA THR A 47 -2.55 -17.02 -10.31
C THR A 47 -4.00 -16.62 -10.59
N ILE A 48 -4.90 -16.95 -9.67
CA ILE A 48 -6.30 -16.51 -9.70
C ILE A 48 -6.47 -15.48 -8.58
N THR A 49 -6.87 -14.27 -8.94
CA THR A 49 -6.99 -13.16 -7.96
C THR A 49 -8.11 -12.22 -8.34
N ASN A 50 -8.62 -11.50 -7.36
CA ASN A 50 -9.52 -10.35 -7.52
C ASN A 50 -8.87 -9.04 -7.04
N ASP A 51 -7.62 -9.09 -6.59
CA ASP A 51 -6.88 -7.89 -6.19
C ASP A 51 -6.51 -7.03 -7.40
N GLY A 52 -7.00 -5.78 -7.39
CA GLY A 52 -6.82 -4.84 -8.49
C GLY A 52 -5.35 -4.44 -8.72
N VAL A 53 -4.53 -4.35 -7.67
CA VAL A 53 -3.10 -4.02 -7.79
C VAL A 53 -2.34 -5.15 -8.46
N SER A 54 -2.55 -6.37 -8.01
CA SER A 54 -1.91 -7.56 -8.60
C SER A 54 -2.26 -7.72 -10.07
N ILE A 55 -3.54 -7.52 -10.43
CA ILE A 55 -3.98 -7.58 -11.82
C ILE A 55 -3.31 -6.46 -12.64
N ALA A 56 -3.32 -5.23 -12.13
CA ALA A 56 -2.75 -4.10 -12.84
C ALA A 56 -1.25 -4.26 -13.11
N LYS A 57 -0.49 -4.75 -12.13
CA LYS A 57 0.96 -4.98 -12.26
C LYS A 57 1.34 -5.95 -13.38
N GLU A 58 0.53 -6.99 -13.61
CA GLU A 58 0.82 -8.04 -14.60
C GLU A 58 0.44 -7.65 -16.05
N ILE A 59 -0.32 -6.56 -16.25
CA ILE A 59 -0.73 -6.13 -17.58
C ILE A 59 0.42 -5.39 -18.26
N GLU A 60 1.01 -6.00 -19.28
CA GLU A 60 2.00 -5.40 -20.17
C GLU A 60 1.42 -5.32 -21.58
N LEU A 61 1.63 -4.18 -22.27
CA LEU A 61 1.13 -3.92 -23.60
C LEU A 61 2.29 -3.72 -24.59
N ASP A 62 2.12 -4.23 -25.80
CA ASP A 62 3.15 -4.18 -26.84
C ASP A 62 3.24 -2.79 -27.51
N ASP A 63 2.11 -2.10 -27.70
CA ASP A 63 2.10 -0.76 -28.27
C ASP A 63 2.71 0.25 -27.27
N PRO A 64 3.73 1.02 -27.68
CA PRO A 64 4.44 1.92 -26.77
C PRO A 64 3.56 3.03 -26.16
N PHE A 65 2.54 3.49 -26.86
CA PHE A 65 1.64 4.53 -26.38
C PHE A 65 0.57 3.95 -25.44
N GLU A 66 0.03 2.80 -25.79
CA GLU A 66 -0.90 2.05 -24.94
C GLU A 66 -0.23 1.61 -23.62
N LYS A 67 1.05 1.17 -23.71
CA LYS A 67 1.86 0.83 -22.53
C LYS A 67 1.96 2.02 -21.56
N ILE A 68 2.27 3.23 -22.06
CA ILE A 68 2.35 4.43 -21.22
C ILE A 68 0.99 4.74 -20.58
N GLY A 69 -0.12 4.61 -21.32
CA GLY A 69 -1.46 4.80 -20.80
C GLY A 69 -1.81 3.81 -19.67
N ALA A 70 -1.45 2.55 -19.83
CA ALA A 70 -1.61 1.54 -18.79
C ALA A 70 -0.73 1.83 -17.56
N GLU A 71 0.54 2.22 -17.75
CA GLU A 71 1.45 2.57 -16.64
C GLU A 71 0.93 3.75 -15.80
N LEU A 72 0.30 4.76 -16.41
CA LEU A 72 -0.33 5.86 -15.67
C LEU A 72 -1.44 5.37 -14.75
N VAL A 73 -2.22 4.38 -15.17
CA VAL A 73 -3.30 3.80 -14.33
C VAL A 73 -2.74 2.85 -13.27
N LYS A 74 -1.66 2.12 -13.58
CA LYS A 74 -0.94 1.36 -12.54
C LYS A 74 -0.47 2.26 -11.40
N GLU A 75 -0.02 3.48 -11.72
CA GLU A 75 0.40 4.46 -10.71
C GLU A 75 -0.79 4.93 -9.85
N VAL A 76 -2.01 5.07 -10.43
CA VAL A 76 -3.24 5.36 -9.64
C VAL A 76 -3.51 4.25 -8.64
N ALA A 77 -3.52 3.00 -9.10
CA ALA A 77 -3.77 1.84 -8.25
C ALA A 77 -2.72 1.73 -7.14
N LYS A 78 -1.42 1.84 -7.50
CA LYS A 78 -0.32 1.78 -6.55
C LYS A 78 -0.38 2.88 -5.49
N LYS A 79 -0.59 4.14 -5.88
CA LYS A 79 -0.70 5.25 -4.92
C LYS A 79 -1.88 5.11 -3.98
N THR A 80 -2.98 4.54 -4.46
CA THR A 80 -4.16 4.30 -3.62
C THR A 80 -3.88 3.19 -2.61
N ASP A 81 -3.21 2.12 -3.03
CA ASP A 81 -2.73 1.07 -2.13
C ASP A 81 -1.74 1.60 -1.09
N ASP A 82 -0.73 2.36 -1.51
CA ASP A 82 0.29 2.94 -0.62
C ASP A 82 -0.33 3.84 0.49
N VAL A 83 -1.39 4.60 0.18
CA VAL A 83 -2.01 5.55 1.12
C VAL A 83 -3.10 4.92 1.98
N ALA A 84 -3.95 4.10 1.38
CA ALA A 84 -5.17 3.61 2.01
C ALA A 84 -5.21 2.08 2.19
N GLY A 85 -4.32 1.36 1.54
CA GLY A 85 -4.21 -0.10 1.61
C GLY A 85 -5.34 -0.88 0.94
N ASP A 86 -6.29 -0.17 0.30
CA ASP A 86 -7.44 -0.74 -0.42
C ASP A 86 -7.98 0.31 -1.42
N GLY A 87 -9.05 -0.03 -2.15
CA GLY A 87 -9.72 0.88 -3.08
C GLY A 87 -9.07 1.02 -4.45
N THR A 88 -8.12 0.17 -4.78
CA THR A 88 -7.35 0.19 -6.03
C THR A 88 -8.22 0.02 -7.27
N THR A 89 -9.18 -0.90 -7.21
CA THR A 89 -10.17 -1.11 -8.28
C THR A 89 -11.10 0.09 -8.42
N THR A 90 -11.57 0.66 -7.31
CA THR A 90 -12.42 1.87 -7.30
C THR A 90 -11.68 3.06 -7.92
N ALA A 91 -10.40 3.27 -7.56
CA ALA A 91 -9.57 4.32 -8.12
C ALA A 91 -9.36 4.15 -9.64
N THR A 92 -9.13 2.92 -10.10
CA THR A 92 -9.00 2.59 -11.52
C THR A 92 -10.28 2.89 -12.31
N VAL A 93 -11.45 2.53 -11.76
CA VAL A 93 -12.75 2.81 -12.36
C VAL A 93 -13.04 4.32 -12.43
N LEU A 94 -12.70 5.05 -11.36
CA LEU A 94 -12.82 6.52 -11.33
C LEU A 94 -11.89 7.18 -12.35
N ALA A 95 -10.64 6.73 -12.45
CA ALA A 95 -9.68 7.24 -13.42
C ALA A 95 -10.18 7.03 -14.86
N GLN A 96 -10.69 5.84 -15.17
CA GLN A 96 -11.28 5.55 -16.48
C GLN A 96 -12.45 6.50 -16.79
N ALA A 97 -13.35 6.70 -15.85
CA ALA A 97 -14.52 7.56 -16.03
C ALA A 97 -14.12 9.03 -16.20
N LEU A 98 -13.20 9.53 -15.39
CA LEU A 98 -12.70 10.91 -15.46
C LEU A 98 -11.98 11.19 -16.78
N VAL A 99 -11.07 10.30 -17.20
CA VAL A 99 -10.34 10.44 -18.47
C VAL A 99 -11.29 10.38 -19.66
N LYS A 100 -12.19 9.39 -19.69
CA LYS A 100 -13.15 9.23 -20.79
C LYS A 100 -14.05 10.47 -20.96
N GLU A 101 -14.62 10.98 -19.87
CA GLU A 101 -15.49 12.15 -19.91
C GLU A 101 -14.69 13.43 -20.18
N GLY A 102 -13.48 13.53 -19.60
CA GLY A 102 -12.58 14.64 -19.83
C GLY A 102 -12.12 14.77 -21.28
N LEU A 103 -11.68 13.68 -21.92
CA LEU A 103 -11.25 13.67 -23.31
C LEU A 103 -12.39 14.03 -24.29
N ARG A 104 -13.63 13.67 -23.97
CA ARG A 104 -14.79 14.08 -24.76
C ARG A 104 -14.96 15.60 -24.77
N ASN A 105 -14.74 16.26 -23.62
CA ASN A 105 -14.82 17.70 -23.49
C ASN A 105 -13.62 18.42 -24.13
N VAL A 106 -12.39 17.86 -24.04
CA VAL A 106 -11.22 18.35 -24.76
C VAL A 106 -11.43 18.30 -26.27
N ALA A 107 -11.95 17.17 -26.78
CA ALA A 107 -12.28 17.02 -28.20
C ALA A 107 -13.39 17.99 -28.66
N ALA A 108 -14.26 18.42 -27.75
CA ALA A 108 -15.28 19.45 -27.99
C ALA A 108 -14.73 20.90 -27.95
N GLY A 109 -13.43 21.08 -27.64
CA GLY A 109 -12.75 22.37 -27.64
C GLY A 109 -12.65 23.07 -26.28
N ALA A 110 -12.92 22.38 -25.17
CA ALA A 110 -12.70 22.93 -23.84
C ALA A 110 -11.20 23.03 -23.50
N ASP A 111 -10.80 24.09 -22.79
CA ASP A 111 -9.41 24.28 -22.36
C ASP A 111 -8.98 23.25 -21.31
N PRO A 112 -7.98 22.38 -21.62
CA PRO A 112 -7.57 21.31 -20.72
C PRO A 112 -7.10 21.77 -19.34
N LEU A 113 -6.44 22.92 -19.26
CA LEU A 113 -5.94 23.48 -18.00
C LEU A 113 -7.09 24.01 -17.12
N SER A 114 -8.11 24.61 -17.74
CA SER A 114 -9.32 25.03 -17.02
C SER A 114 -10.15 23.84 -16.57
N LEU A 115 -10.27 22.79 -17.41
CA LEU A 115 -10.90 21.55 -17.01
C LEU A 115 -10.21 20.94 -15.78
N LYS A 116 -8.87 20.85 -15.79
CA LYS A 116 -8.08 20.35 -14.68
C LYS A 116 -8.37 21.12 -13.39
N ARG A 117 -8.33 22.47 -13.42
CA ARG A 117 -8.66 23.29 -12.24
C ARG A 117 -10.08 23.06 -11.74
N GLY A 118 -11.04 22.87 -12.65
CA GLY A 118 -12.43 22.56 -12.30
C GLY A 118 -12.56 21.19 -11.66
N ILE A 119 -11.84 20.19 -12.16
CA ILE A 119 -11.76 18.83 -11.58
C ILE A 119 -11.19 18.91 -10.17
N GLU A 120 -10.05 19.58 -9.95
CA GLU A 120 -9.41 19.73 -8.65
C GLU A 120 -10.35 20.36 -7.63
N LYS A 121 -10.98 21.50 -7.96
CA LYS A 121 -11.97 22.17 -7.06
C LYS A 121 -13.17 21.29 -6.73
N ALA A 122 -13.66 20.51 -7.69
CA ALA A 122 -14.77 19.61 -7.47
C ALA A 122 -14.40 18.42 -6.57
N VAL A 123 -13.21 17.86 -6.77
CA VAL A 123 -12.68 16.75 -5.95
C VAL A 123 -12.47 17.21 -4.50
N ASP A 124 -11.90 18.42 -4.31
CA ASP A 124 -11.73 18.99 -2.97
C ASP A 124 -13.07 19.17 -2.26
N ALA A 125 -14.09 19.68 -2.97
CA ALA A 125 -15.43 19.85 -2.42
C ALA A 125 -16.11 18.51 -2.07
N VAL A 126 -16.00 17.50 -2.94
CA VAL A 126 -16.54 16.15 -2.67
C VAL A 126 -15.80 15.49 -1.50
N THR A 127 -14.49 15.65 -1.43
CA THR A 127 -13.66 15.12 -0.33
C THR A 127 -14.05 15.74 1.01
N ALA A 128 -14.28 17.06 1.05
CA ALA A 128 -14.73 17.74 2.25
C ALA A 128 -16.10 17.21 2.73
N GLU A 129 -17.04 16.96 1.81
CA GLU A 129 -18.35 16.39 2.16
C GLU A 129 -18.26 14.91 2.59
N LEU A 130 -17.33 14.11 2.02
CA LEU A 130 -17.06 12.75 2.45
C LEU A 130 -16.57 12.75 3.90
N LEU A 131 -15.56 13.57 4.22
CA LEU A 131 -15.03 13.70 5.58
C LEU A 131 -16.10 14.19 6.57
N ALA A 132 -16.93 15.17 6.17
CA ALA A 132 -18.02 15.69 7.01
C ALA A 132 -19.14 14.65 7.24
N SER A 133 -19.29 13.67 6.35
CA SER A 133 -20.28 12.59 6.48
C SER A 133 -19.75 11.34 7.17
N ALA A 134 -18.46 11.34 7.53
CA ALA A 134 -17.81 10.20 8.18
C ALA A 134 -18.44 9.92 9.55
N LYS A 135 -18.67 8.64 9.82
CA LYS A 135 -19.03 8.14 11.15
C LYS A 135 -17.78 7.51 11.77
N GLU A 136 -17.39 7.98 12.95
CA GLU A 136 -16.32 7.34 13.72
C GLU A 136 -16.70 5.91 14.08
N ILE A 137 -15.72 5.01 14.07
CA ILE A 137 -15.90 3.64 14.53
C ILE A 137 -15.78 3.62 16.06
N GLU A 138 -16.83 3.18 16.72
CA GLU A 138 -16.91 3.09 18.18
C GLU A 138 -16.89 1.64 18.70
N THR A 139 -17.31 0.68 17.88
CA THR A 139 -17.51 -0.70 18.31
C THR A 139 -16.63 -1.71 17.56
N LYS A 140 -16.37 -2.86 18.21
CA LYS A 140 -15.65 -3.98 17.60
C LYS A 140 -16.42 -4.57 16.42
N GLU A 141 -17.74 -4.55 16.51
CA GLU A 141 -18.64 -5.06 15.47
C GLU A 141 -18.53 -4.24 14.19
N GLU A 142 -18.37 -2.91 14.30
CA GLU A 142 -18.16 -2.04 13.15
C GLU A 142 -16.80 -2.27 12.49
N ILE A 143 -15.74 -2.48 13.28
CA ILE A 143 -14.42 -2.88 12.76
C ILE A 143 -14.51 -4.24 12.06
N ALA A 144 -15.16 -5.22 12.68
CA ALA A 144 -15.33 -6.55 12.11
C ALA A 144 -16.13 -6.51 10.81
N ALA A 145 -17.18 -5.70 10.73
CA ALA A 145 -17.98 -5.52 9.51
C ALA A 145 -17.13 -4.95 8.36
N THR A 146 -16.38 -3.87 8.62
CA THR A 146 -15.50 -3.25 7.62
C THR A 146 -14.43 -4.22 7.11
N ALA A 147 -13.73 -4.89 8.03
CA ALA A 147 -12.73 -5.89 7.68
C ALA A 147 -13.32 -7.10 6.93
N SER A 148 -14.55 -7.52 7.29
CA SER A 148 -15.25 -8.63 6.62
C SER A 148 -15.59 -8.32 5.16
N ILE A 149 -15.94 -7.06 4.87
CA ILE A 149 -16.22 -6.63 3.48
C ILE A 149 -14.96 -6.72 2.65
N SER A 150 -13.86 -6.14 3.13
CA SER A 150 -12.58 -6.16 2.43
C SER A 150 -12.06 -7.59 2.24
N ALA A 151 -12.14 -8.43 3.27
CA ALA A 151 -11.72 -9.82 3.21
C ALA A 151 -12.68 -10.74 2.42
N GLY A 152 -13.94 -10.35 2.23
CA GLY A 152 -14.99 -11.25 1.74
C GLY A 152 -15.27 -12.44 2.67
N ASP A 153 -14.88 -12.35 3.96
CA ASP A 153 -14.94 -13.43 4.95
C ASP A 153 -15.17 -12.86 6.34
N THR A 154 -16.26 -13.29 6.99
CA THR A 154 -16.64 -12.81 8.34
C THR A 154 -15.70 -13.30 9.44
N GLN A 155 -15.09 -14.48 9.29
CA GLN A 155 -14.14 -15.01 10.27
C GLN A 155 -12.86 -14.17 10.28
N ILE A 156 -12.38 -13.79 9.11
CA ILE A 156 -11.22 -12.89 8.97
C ILE A 156 -11.54 -11.54 9.62
N GLY A 157 -12.71 -10.96 9.35
CA GLY A 157 -13.11 -9.68 9.93
C GLY A 157 -13.18 -9.71 11.47
N GLN A 158 -13.73 -10.76 12.04
CA GLN A 158 -13.77 -10.95 13.51
C GLN A 158 -12.36 -11.05 14.10
N LEU A 159 -11.48 -11.82 13.47
CA LEU A 159 -10.11 -12.00 13.93
C LEU A 159 -9.31 -10.69 13.89
N ILE A 160 -9.48 -9.88 12.83
CA ILE A 160 -8.86 -8.56 12.71
C ILE A 160 -9.38 -7.60 13.78
N SER A 161 -10.68 -7.60 14.04
CA SER A 161 -11.28 -6.79 15.11
C SER A 161 -10.73 -7.17 16.48
N GLU A 162 -10.60 -8.49 16.77
CA GLU A 162 -9.97 -8.97 17.99
C GLU A 162 -8.49 -8.57 18.09
N ALA A 163 -7.76 -8.67 17.00
CA ALA A 163 -6.37 -8.23 16.95
C ALA A 163 -6.23 -6.74 17.27
N LEU A 164 -7.02 -5.87 16.60
CA LEU A 164 -7.02 -4.43 16.87
C LEU A 164 -7.41 -4.06 18.30
N ASP A 165 -8.36 -4.79 18.89
CA ASP A 165 -8.74 -4.58 20.28
C ASP A 165 -7.59 -4.87 21.26
N LYS A 166 -6.81 -5.91 20.98
CA LYS A 166 -5.69 -6.32 21.83
C LYS A 166 -4.46 -5.43 21.71
N VAL A 167 -4.09 -5.04 20.47
CA VAL A 167 -2.89 -4.21 20.25
C VAL A 167 -3.18 -2.71 20.23
N GLY A 168 -4.46 -2.30 20.18
CA GLY A 168 -4.87 -0.90 20.10
C GLY A 168 -4.78 -0.31 18.69
N LYS A 169 -5.23 0.94 18.55
CA LYS A 169 -5.31 1.64 17.25
C LYS A 169 -3.94 1.77 16.57
N GLU A 170 -2.90 2.06 17.34
CA GLU A 170 -1.51 2.21 16.88
C GLU A 170 -0.74 0.87 16.80
N GLY A 171 -1.36 -0.22 17.27
CA GLY A 171 -0.73 -1.53 17.32
C GLY A 171 -0.44 -2.12 15.96
N VAL A 172 0.49 -3.05 15.92
CA VAL A 172 0.94 -3.71 14.69
C VAL A 172 0.19 -5.02 14.51
N ILE A 173 -0.35 -5.24 13.32
CA ILE A 173 -0.89 -6.54 12.91
C ILE A 173 -0.07 -7.02 11.71
N THR A 174 0.49 -8.22 11.81
CA THR A 174 1.22 -8.89 10.73
C THR A 174 0.50 -10.17 10.33
N VAL A 175 0.68 -10.61 9.10
CA VAL A 175 0.11 -11.85 8.59
C VAL A 175 1.24 -12.80 8.23
N GLU A 176 1.18 -14.01 8.75
CA GLU A 176 2.18 -15.05 8.49
C GLU A 176 1.54 -16.30 7.91
N GLU A 177 2.30 -16.99 7.09
CA GLU A 177 1.91 -18.29 6.57
C GLU A 177 2.02 -19.36 7.65
N SER A 178 1.05 -20.26 7.73
CA SER A 178 1.05 -21.38 8.64
C SER A 178 0.92 -22.71 7.90
N ASN A 179 1.56 -23.73 8.44
CA ASN A 179 1.42 -25.12 7.95
C ASN A 179 0.15 -25.79 8.50
N THR A 180 -0.59 -25.11 9.38
CA THR A 180 -1.87 -25.60 9.94
C THR A 180 -3.04 -25.13 9.06
N PHE A 181 -4.15 -25.85 9.12
CA PHE A 181 -5.37 -25.38 8.46
C PHE A 181 -6.10 -24.39 9.37
N GLY A 182 -6.55 -23.28 8.80
CA GLY A 182 -7.36 -22.29 9.50
C GLY A 182 -6.65 -20.97 9.75
N LEU A 183 -7.18 -20.22 10.70
CA LEU A 183 -6.70 -18.91 11.12
C LEU A 183 -6.42 -18.95 12.62
N GLU A 184 -5.28 -18.42 13.02
CA GLU A 184 -4.91 -18.30 14.43
C GLU A 184 -4.41 -16.89 14.71
N LEU A 185 -4.71 -16.36 15.90
CA LEU A 185 -4.20 -15.08 16.38
C LEU A 185 -3.20 -15.30 17.50
N GLU A 186 -1.99 -14.84 17.31
CA GLU A 186 -0.94 -14.86 18.31
C GLU A 186 -0.56 -13.42 18.68
N LEU A 187 -0.34 -13.16 19.95
CA LEU A 187 0.17 -11.88 20.44
C LEU A 187 1.61 -12.06 20.85
N THR A 188 2.46 -11.18 20.38
CA THR A 188 3.89 -11.20 20.69
C THR A 188 4.43 -9.80 20.94
N GLU A 189 5.59 -9.72 21.58
CA GLU A 189 6.32 -8.48 21.76
C GLU A 189 6.88 -8.02 20.42
N GLY A 190 6.89 -6.72 20.21
CA GLY A 190 7.38 -6.14 18.97
C GLY A 190 7.02 -4.67 18.83
N MET A 191 7.55 -4.03 17.80
CA MET A 191 7.21 -2.63 17.50
C MET A 191 7.39 -2.30 16.03
N ARG A 192 6.73 -1.22 15.60
CA ARG A 192 6.89 -0.61 14.29
C ARG A 192 7.36 0.84 14.41
N PHE A 193 8.21 1.26 13.50
CA PHE A 193 8.60 2.67 13.37
C PHE A 193 8.66 3.11 11.90
N ASP A 194 8.42 4.41 11.66
CA ASP A 194 8.19 5.01 10.36
C ASP A 194 9.52 5.36 9.66
N LYS A 195 10.36 4.36 9.43
CA LYS A 195 11.58 4.44 8.63
C LYS A 195 11.76 3.12 7.88
N GLY A 196 11.81 3.19 6.57
CA GLY A 196 12.04 2.06 5.70
C GLY A 196 13.49 1.92 5.24
N PHE A 197 13.72 1.04 4.26
CA PHE A 197 15.05 0.79 3.74
C PHE A 197 15.65 2.04 3.07
N ILE A 198 16.94 2.26 3.27
CA ILE A 198 17.69 3.39 2.67
C ILE A 198 17.83 3.22 1.15
N SER A 199 17.83 2.00 0.65
CA SER A 199 17.99 1.69 -0.76
C SER A 199 17.06 0.55 -1.20
N GLY A 200 16.36 0.73 -2.33
CA GLY A 200 15.52 -0.30 -2.94
C GLY A 200 16.27 -1.58 -3.34
N TYR A 201 17.61 -1.54 -3.43
CA TYR A 201 18.41 -2.74 -3.67
C TYR A 201 18.39 -3.74 -2.51
N PHE A 202 17.93 -3.35 -1.34
CA PHE A 202 17.75 -4.27 -0.21
C PHE A 202 16.50 -5.15 -0.35
N VAL A 203 15.54 -4.80 -1.18
CA VAL A 203 14.29 -5.54 -1.39
C VAL A 203 14.58 -7.01 -1.70
N THR A 204 13.91 -7.91 -0.96
CA THR A 204 13.97 -9.36 -1.15
C THR A 204 12.73 -9.90 -1.84
N ASP A 205 11.59 -9.26 -1.63
CA ASP A 205 10.32 -9.55 -2.30
C ASP A 205 9.95 -8.39 -3.23
N ALA A 206 10.15 -8.59 -4.53
CA ALA A 206 9.90 -7.57 -5.54
C ALA A 206 8.40 -7.29 -5.75
N GLU A 207 7.52 -8.27 -5.51
CA GLU A 207 6.07 -8.09 -5.66
C GLU A 207 5.54 -7.17 -4.56
N ARG A 208 6.01 -7.36 -3.32
CA ARG A 208 5.59 -6.62 -2.14
C ARG A 208 6.46 -5.40 -1.84
N GLN A 209 7.57 -5.23 -2.56
CA GLN A 209 8.55 -4.16 -2.33
C GLN A 209 9.04 -4.12 -0.87
N GLU A 210 9.27 -5.30 -0.28
CA GLU A 210 9.70 -5.43 1.12
C GLU A 210 10.95 -6.29 1.27
N THR A 211 11.58 -6.17 2.41
CA THR A 211 12.71 -7.02 2.85
C THR A 211 12.28 -7.78 4.10
N VAL A 212 12.29 -9.09 4.04
CA VAL A 212 12.01 -9.97 5.19
C VAL A 212 13.30 -10.62 5.65
N LEU A 213 13.61 -10.46 6.94
CA LEU A 213 14.73 -11.11 7.61
C LEU A 213 14.21 -12.02 8.70
N GLU A 214 14.57 -13.29 8.65
CA GLU A 214 14.26 -14.29 9.67
C GLU A 214 15.45 -14.46 10.62
N ASP A 215 15.21 -14.47 11.92
CA ASP A 215 16.22 -14.55 12.98
C ASP A 215 17.41 -13.57 12.85
N PRO A 216 17.19 -12.28 12.49
CA PRO A 216 18.29 -11.36 12.27
C PRO A 216 18.98 -10.94 13.55
N TYR A 217 20.25 -10.54 13.42
CA TYR A 217 20.87 -9.61 14.32
C TYR A 217 20.45 -8.17 14.01
N ILE A 218 20.40 -7.33 15.03
CA ILE A 218 20.01 -5.92 14.92
C ILE A 218 21.13 -5.06 15.49
N LEU A 219 21.80 -4.33 14.62
CA LEU A 219 22.84 -3.36 14.97
C LEU A 219 22.19 -1.97 15.11
N ILE A 220 22.32 -1.36 16.30
CA ILE A 220 21.70 -0.08 16.62
C ILE A 220 22.82 0.94 16.90
N VAL A 221 22.90 2.00 16.08
CA VAL A 221 23.98 2.99 16.14
C VAL A 221 23.39 4.40 16.19
N ASN A 222 23.85 5.22 17.13
CA ASN A 222 23.37 6.60 17.29
C ASN A 222 24.11 7.63 16.42
N SER A 223 24.99 7.21 15.54
CA SER A 223 25.75 8.07 14.63
C SER A 223 25.57 7.66 13.18
N LYS A 224 26.06 8.49 12.26
CA LYS A 224 26.15 8.16 10.84
C LYS A 224 27.26 7.14 10.58
N ILE A 225 27.01 6.27 9.61
CA ILE A 225 27.98 5.27 9.16
C ILE A 225 28.31 5.56 7.68
N SER A 226 29.50 6.07 7.41
CA SER A 226 29.97 6.37 6.04
C SER A 226 31.16 5.50 5.62
N SER A 227 31.97 5.07 6.59
CA SER A 227 33.17 4.26 6.36
C SER A 227 32.88 2.77 6.52
N VAL A 228 33.27 1.98 5.54
CA VAL A 228 33.22 0.52 5.61
C VAL A 228 34.10 -0.04 6.74
N LYS A 229 35.22 0.61 7.04
CA LYS A 229 36.16 0.14 8.06
C LYS A 229 35.50 -0.03 9.43
N ASP A 230 34.56 0.87 9.76
CA ASP A 230 33.86 0.85 11.05
C ASP A 230 32.91 -0.35 11.16
N LEU A 231 32.40 -0.86 10.02
CA LEU A 231 31.48 -1.99 9.95
C LEU A 231 32.16 -3.35 9.80
N VAL A 232 33.37 -3.43 9.22
CA VAL A 232 34.01 -4.70 8.83
C VAL A 232 34.02 -5.71 9.97
N ALA A 233 34.42 -5.30 11.16
CA ALA A 233 34.55 -6.20 12.31
C ALA A 233 33.21 -6.83 12.73
N VAL A 234 32.10 -6.08 12.65
CA VAL A 234 30.75 -6.57 12.94
C VAL A 234 30.24 -7.44 11.81
N LEU A 235 30.42 -7.00 10.55
CA LEU A 235 29.97 -7.74 9.38
C LEU A 235 30.61 -9.12 9.30
N GLU A 236 31.93 -9.22 9.56
CA GLU A 236 32.63 -10.53 9.56
C GLU A 236 32.06 -11.48 10.61
N LYS A 237 31.80 -10.99 11.83
CA LYS A 237 31.23 -11.81 12.92
C LYS A 237 29.79 -12.27 12.59
N VAL A 238 28.97 -11.37 12.04
CA VAL A 238 27.60 -11.72 11.65
C VAL A 238 27.60 -12.68 10.48
N MET A 239 28.45 -12.47 9.47
CA MET A 239 28.60 -13.40 8.34
C MET A 239 29.02 -14.80 8.79
N GLN A 240 29.93 -14.92 9.75
CA GLN A 240 30.34 -16.21 10.31
C GLN A 240 29.19 -16.93 11.02
N SER A 241 28.23 -16.20 11.59
CA SER A 241 27.05 -16.78 12.23
C SER A 241 26.01 -17.30 11.22
N GLY A 242 26.09 -16.89 9.95
CA GLY A 242 25.12 -17.21 8.89
C GLY A 242 23.76 -16.51 9.01
N LYS A 243 23.59 -15.60 9.99
CA LYS A 243 22.34 -14.87 10.22
C LYS A 243 22.29 -13.56 9.42
N PRO A 244 21.09 -13.09 9.03
CA PRO A 244 20.93 -11.79 8.41
C PRO A 244 21.14 -10.65 9.42
N LEU A 245 21.30 -9.42 8.91
CA LEU A 245 21.55 -8.22 9.71
C LEU A 245 20.62 -7.08 9.33
N LEU A 246 19.91 -6.53 10.34
CA LEU A 246 19.30 -5.21 10.28
C LEU A 246 20.28 -4.19 10.87
N ILE A 247 20.51 -3.08 10.15
CA ILE A 247 21.32 -1.96 10.64
C ILE A 247 20.41 -0.74 10.81
N ILE A 248 20.32 -0.21 12.02
CA ILE A 248 19.59 1.00 12.36
C ILE A 248 20.61 2.05 12.75
N ALA A 249 20.76 3.12 11.97
CA ALA A 249 21.71 4.18 12.25
C ALA A 249 21.11 5.56 11.92
N GLU A 250 21.74 6.63 12.39
CA GLU A 250 21.30 7.99 12.03
C GLU A 250 21.20 8.16 10.51
N ASP A 251 22.22 7.71 9.78
CA ASP A 251 22.25 7.54 8.34
C ASP A 251 23.33 6.53 7.95
N ILE A 252 23.17 5.91 6.79
CA ILE A 252 24.18 5.03 6.20
C ILE A 252 24.41 5.48 4.78
N GLU A 253 25.62 5.95 4.48
CA GLU A 253 25.93 6.58 3.21
C GLU A 253 27.33 6.19 2.68
N GLY A 254 27.66 6.64 1.50
CA GLY A 254 28.98 6.49 0.90
C GLY A 254 29.42 5.05 0.70
N GLU A 255 30.67 4.74 1.09
CA GLU A 255 31.30 3.44 0.91
C GLU A 255 30.61 2.33 1.73
N ALA A 256 30.11 2.65 2.92
CA ALA A 256 29.41 1.69 3.77
C ALA A 256 28.12 1.19 3.11
N LEU A 257 27.28 2.09 2.60
CA LEU A 257 26.05 1.72 1.89
C LEU A 257 26.36 0.92 0.62
N ALA A 258 27.30 1.39 -0.19
CA ALA A 258 27.68 0.71 -1.43
C ALA A 258 28.14 -0.74 -1.17
N THR A 259 28.94 -0.95 -0.12
CA THR A 259 29.42 -2.29 0.26
C THR A 259 28.28 -3.21 0.69
N LEU A 260 27.34 -2.73 1.51
CA LEU A 260 26.18 -3.53 1.93
C LEU A 260 25.31 -3.93 0.71
N VAL A 261 25.04 -2.98 -0.19
CA VAL A 261 24.25 -3.22 -1.41
C VAL A 261 24.93 -4.23 -2.33
N VAL A 262 26.24 -4.09 -2.58
CA VAL A 262 26.99 -5.02 -3.44
C VAL A 262 26.98 -6.44 -2.87
N ASN A 263 27.19 -6.61 -1.55
CA ASN A 263 27.17 -7.92 -0.92
C ASN A 263 25.77 -8.55 -0.94
N LYS A 264 24.71 -7.75 -0.78
CA LYS A 264 23.34 -8.22 -0.92
C LYS A 264 23.04 -8.69 -2.36
N ILE A 265 23.40 -7.90 -3.37
CA ILE A 265 23.20 -8.26 -4.78
C ILE A 265 23.95 -9.54 -5.15
N ARG A 266 25.16 -9.71 -4.63
CA ARG A 266 25.96 -10.95 -4.82
C ARG A 266 25.43 -12.16 -4.05
N GLY A 267 24.45 -11.97 -3.18
CA GLY A 267 23.92 -13.03 -2.32
C GLY A 267 24.89 -13.53 -1.24
N THR A 268 26.00 -12.81 -1.01
CA THR A 268 27.00 -13.19 -0.01
C THR A 268 26.59 -12.86 1.41
N PHE A 269 25.74 -11.83 1.59
CA PHE A 269 25.28 -11.40 2.89
C PHE A 269 23.88 -10.79 2.82
N LYS A 270 22.96 -11.31 3.64
CA LYS A 270 21.60 -10.78 3.75
C LYS A 270 21.59 -9.66 4.78
N SER A 271 21.40 -8.43 4.32
CA SER A 271 21.30 -7.27 5.21
C SER A 271 20.31 -6.25 4.68
N VAL A 272 19.82 -5.41 5.58
CA VAL A 272 19.06 -4.20 5.26
C VAL A 272 19.50 -3.08 6.19
N ALA A 273 19.54 -1.87 5.64
CA ALA A 273 19.91 -0.66 6.36
C ALA A 273 18.73 0.31 6.37
N VAL A 274 18.40 0.83 7.55
CA VAL A 274 17.31 1.78 7.79
C VAL A 274 17.80 2.97 8.60
N LYS A 275 17.15 4.13 8.43
CA LYS A 275 17.43 5.29 9.27
C LYS A 275 16.77 5.13 10.63
N ALA A 276 17.44 5.63 11.66
CA ALA A 276 16.89 5.70 13.00
C ALA A 276 15.64 6.62 13.04
N PRO A 277 14.60 6.24 13.79
CA PRO A 277 13.43 7.08 13.95
C PRO A 277 13.72 8.30 14.85
N GLY A 278 13.04 9.42 14.59
CA GLY A 278 13.19 10.65 15.37
C GLY A 278 14.46 11.45 15.07
N PHE A 279 14.65 12.54 15.84
CA PHE A 279 15.78 13.45 15.74
C PHE A 279 16.27 13.85 17.14
N GLY A 280 17.57 14.16 17.28
CA GLY A 280 18.16 14.62 18.54
C GLY A 280 17.93 13.65 19.70
N ASP A 281 17.50 14.17 20.85
CA ASP A 281 17.28 13.37 22.06
C ASP A 281 16.11 12.38 21.90
N ARG A 282 15.11 12.70 21.09
CA ARG A 282 14.01 11.76 20.77
C ARG A 282 14.52 10.54 20.01
N ARG A 283 15.48 10.71 19.09
CA ARG A 283 16.12 9.58 18.41
C ARG A 283 16.84 8.67 19.41
N LYS A 284 17.60 9.26 20.34
CA LYS A 284 18.30 8.50 21.39
C LYS A 284 17.32 7.67 22.23
N ALA A 285 16.20 8.28 22.63
CA ALA A 285 15.15 7.61 23.40
C ALA A 285 14.52 6.45 22.63
N GLN A 286 14.19 6.64 21.34
CA GLN A 286 13.60 5.60 20.49
C GLN A 286 14.60 4.47 20.19
N LEU A 287 15.88 4.78 19.96
CA LEU A 287 16.92 3.76 19.81
C LEU A 287 17.09 2.93 21.09
N ALA A 288 16.99 3.56 22.27
CA ALA A 288 17.01 2.85 23.55
C ALA A 288 15.80 1.93 23.73
N ASP A 289 14.61 2.34 23.27
CA ASP A 289 13.40 1.51 23.29
C ASP A 289 13.55 0.28 22.39
N ILE A 290 14.11 0.46 21.17
CA ILE A 290 14.41 -0.64 20.25
C ILE A 290 15.47 -1.58 20.84
N ALA A 291 16.50 -1.04 21.50
CA ALA A 291 17.54 -1.84 22.13
C ALA A 291 16.99 -2.73 23.26
N ILE A 292 16.15 -2.16 24.13
CA ILE A 292 15.49 -2.91 25.21
C ILE A 292 14.58 -4.00 24.62
N LEU A 293 13.76 -3.66 23.63
CA LEU A 293 12.86 -4.62 22.98
C LEU A 293 13.61 -5.80 22.36
N THR A 294 14.78 -5.56 21.81
CA THR A 294 15.54 -6.58 21.05
C THR A 294 16.66 -7.24 21.87
N GLY A 295 16.86 -6.82 23.12
CA GLY A 295 17.92 -7.32 23.99
C GLY A 295 19.32 -6.91 23.53
N GLY A 296 19.43 -5.79 22.80
CA GLY A 296 20.70 -5.22 22.33
C GLY A 296 21.12 -3.97 23.09
N GLN A 297 22.16 -3.32 22.60
CA GLN A 297 22.65 -2.05 23.12
C GLN A 297 22.82 -1.02 22.01
N VAL A 298 22.55 0.25 22.33
CA VAL A 298 22.82 1.35 21.40
C VAL A 298 24.31 1.64 21.38
N ILE A 299 24.93 1.51 20.22
CA ILE A 299 26.33 1.87 20.02
C ILE A 299 26.41 3.37 19.83
N ALA A 300 27.03 4.05 20.82
CA ALA A 300 27.23 5.48 20.83
C ALA A 300 28.56 5.82 21.48
N GLU A 301 29.30 6.75 20.89
CA GLU A 301 30.59 7.20 21.44
C GLU A 301 30.42 7.87 22.79
N GLU A 302 29.28 8.49 23.06
CA GLU A 302 28.94 9.14 24.32
C GLU A 302 28.95 8.17 25.51
N VAL A 303 28.63 6.89 25.27
CA VAL A 303 28.68 5.83 26.29
C VAL A 303 29.93 4.96 26.20
N GLY A 304 30.92 5.39 25.40
CA GLY A 304 32.21 4.71 25.25
C GLY A 304 32.16 3.49 24.30
N LEU A 305 31.06 3.24 23.62
CA LEU A 305 30.92 2.15 22.66
C LEU A 305 31.24 2.64 21.24
N LYS A 306 32.28 2.06 20.65
CA LYS A 306 32.67 2.32 19.27
C LYS A 306 32.23 1.19 18.36
N LEU A 307 31.76 1.52 17.16
CA LEU A 307 31.28 0.57 16.19
C LEU A 307 32.35 -0.46 15.78
N GLU A 308 33.61 -0.04 15.63
CA GLU A 308 34.74 -0.89 15.30
C GLU A 308 35.01 -2.02 16.31
N ASN A 309 34.56 -1.82 17.58
CA ASN A 309 34.75 -2.76 18.67
C ASN A 309 33.47 -3.56 19.00
N ALA A 310 32.39 -3.39 18.21
CA ALA A 310 31.13 -4.06 18.48
C ALA A 310 31.26 -5.60 18.37
N THR A 311 30.59 -6.27 19.29
CA THR A 311 30.53 -7.74 19.40
C THR A 311 29.09 -8.22 19.24
N LEU A 312 28.89 -9.52 18.97
CA LEU A 312 27.55 -10.07 18.73
C LEU A 312 26.62 -9.99 19.94
N ASP A 313 27.17 -9.91 21.14
CA ASP A 313 26.43 -9.76 22.39
C ASP A 313 25.83 -8.35 22.58
N LEU A 314 26.37 -7.35 21.88
CA LEU A 314 25.81 -6.00 21.86
C LEU A 314 24.66 -5.85 20.84
N LEU A 315 24.52 -6.81 19.92
CA LEU A 315 23.49 -6.78 18.89
C LEU A 315 22.16 -7.27 19.44
N GLY A 316 21.09 -6.53 19.11
CA GLY A 316 19.74 -7.01 19.33
C GLY A 316 19.41 -8.21 18.45
N LYS A 317 18.31 -8.89 18.77
CA LYS A 317 17.78 -10.05 18.04
C LYS A 317 16.27 -9.96 17.98
N ALA A 318 15.70 -10.54 16.95
CA ALA A 318 14.27 -10.73 16.81
C ALA A 318 14.01 -12.02 16.04
N ARG A 319 12.80 -12.58 16.15
CA ARG A 319 12.40 -13.72 15.30
C ARG A 319 12.27 -13.28 13.85
N LYS A 320 11.69 -12.10 13.62
CA LYS A 320 11.46 -11.60 12.26
C LYS A 320 11.54 -10.09 12.20
N VAL A 321 12.03 -9.57 11.09
CA VAL A 321 11.99 -8.15 10.75
C VAL A 321 11.44 -7.99 9.34
N VAL A 322 10.47 -7.09 9.17
CA VAL A 322 9.92 -6.70 7.87
C VAL A 322 10.22 -5.23 7.64
N VAL A 323 10.85 -4.92 6.52
CA VAL A 323 11.20 -3.54 6.14
C VAL A 323 10.60 -3.22 4.79
N THR A 324 9.72 -2.23 4.76
CA THR A 324 9.16 -1.65 3.53
C THR A 324 9.90 -0.37 3.15
N LYS A 325 9.41 0.35 2.16
CA LYS A 325 9.98 1.65 1.76
C LYS A 325 9.89 2.70 2.88
N ASP A 326 8.83 2.65 3.68
CA ASP A 326 8.49 3.71 4.64
C ASP A 326 8.54 3.26 6.10
N GLU A 327 8.50 1.95 6.37
CA GLU A 327 8.34 1.40 7.71
C GLU A 327 9.28 0.21 7.99
N THR A 328 9.58 0.01 9.26
CA THR A 328 10.26 -1.18 9.78
C THR A 328 9.45 -1.77 10.93
N THR A 329 9.12 -3.05 10.83
CA THR A 329 8.41 -3.83 11.86
C THR A 329 9.34 -4.89 12.43
N ILE A 330 9.51 -4.88 13.74
CA ILE A 330 10.24 -5.90 14.51
C ILE A 330 9.20 -6.78 15.20
N VAL A 331 9.24 -8.08 14.94
CA VAL A 331 8.31 -9.07 15.50
C VAL A 331 9.09 -9.99 16.42
N GLU A 332 8.62 -10.14 17.66
CA GLU A 332 9.19 -11.00 18.68
C GLU A 332 10.68 -10.67 18.93
N GLY A 333 10.88 -9.49 19.55
CA GLY A 333 12.20 -9.07 20.01
C GLY A 333 12.69 -9.97 21.17
N ALA A 334 14.00 -10.18 21.24
CA ALA A 334 14.61 -11.03 22.27
C ALA A 334 14.93 -10.28 23.59
N GLY A 335 14.29 -9.12 23.82
CA GLY A 335 14.44 -8.36 25.05
C GLY A 335 13.83 -9.06 26.25
N ASP A 336 14.27 -8.68 27.44
CA ASP A 336 13.73 -9.18 28.69
C ASP A 336 12.38 -8.50 29.00
N ALA A 337 11.34 -9.29 29.28
CA ALA A 337 9.99 -8.79 29.54
C ALA A 337 9.91 -7.84 30.75
N GLU A 338 10.74 -8.06 31.80
CA GLU A 338 10.77 -7.18 32.97
C GLU A 338 11.42 -5.83 32.62
N GLU A 339 12.47 -5.83 31.81
CA GLU A 339 13.10 -4.61 31.31
C GLU A 339 12.17 -3.80 30.40
N ILE A 340 11.43 -4.47 29.50
CA ILE A 340 10.41 -3.84 28.65
C ILE A 340 9.32 -3.23 29.52
N ALA A 341 8.77 -3.96 30.49
CA ALA A 341 7.77 -3.45 31.42
C ALA A 341 8.28 -2.28 32.26
N GLY A 342 9.54 -2.34 32.71
CA GLY A 342 10.23 -1.23 33.40
C GLY A 342 10.30 0.02 32.53
N ARG A 343 10.64 -0.13 31.27
CA ARG A 343 10.71 0.97 30.30
C ARG A 343 9.33 1.58 30.00
N VAL A 344 8.31 0.75 29.85
CA VAL A 344 6.91 1.20 29.72
C VAL A 344 6.48 2.04 30.91
N ASN A 345 6.79 1.61 32.13
CA ASN A 345 6.45 2.35 33.34
C ASN A 345 7.22 3.67 33.45
N GLN A 346 8.48 3.70 33.02
CA GLN A 346 9.27 4.94 32.94
C GLN A 346 8.60 5.94 31.99
N ILE A 347 8.21 5.53 30.79
CA ILE A 347 7.54 6.42 29.83
C ILE A 347 6.20 6.94 30.37
N ARG A 348 5.43 6.10 31.09
CA ARG A 348 4.20 6.54 31.75
C ARG A 348 4.46 7.65 32.78
N ALA A 349 5.49 7.48 33.59
CA ALA A 349 5.89 8.51 34.54
C ALA A 349 6.37 9.80 33.85
N GLU A 350 7.08 9.70 32.71
CA GLU A 350 7.48 10.86 31.91
C GLU A 350 6.23 11.61 31.36
N ILE A 351 5.18 10.89 30.93
CA ILE A 351 3.91 11.47 30.47
C ILE A 351 3.23 12.26 31.58
N GLU A 352 3.14 11.69 32.79
CA GLU A 352 2.51 12.33 33.95
C GLU A 352 3.24 13.60 34.39
N ASN A 353 4.57 13.61 34.26
CA ASN A 353 5.41 14.74 34.66
C ASN A 353 5.69 15.77 33.56
N SER A 354 5.15 15.57 32.35
CA SER A 354 5.35 16.49 31.22
C SER A 354 4.39 17.67 31.30
N ASP A 355 4.94 18.88 31.28
CA ASP A 355 4.17 20.14 31.25
C ASP A 355 3.78 20.57 29.81
N SER A 356 4.37 19.94 28.79
CA SER A 356 4.16 20.23 27.38
C SER A 356 3.16 19.27 26.77
N ASP A 357 2.04 19.76 26.25
CA ASP A 357 1.04 18.93 25.55
C ASP A 357 1.64 18.21 24.35
N TYR A 358 2.52 18.88 23.60
CA TYR A 358 3.20 18.30 22.46
C TYR A 358 4.18 17.17 22.87
N ASP A 359 4.96 17.37 23.95
CA ASP A 359 5.86 16.32 24.43
C ASP A 359 5.08 15.16 25.04
N ARG A 360 3.97 15.43 25.71
CA ARG A 360 3.04 14.42 26.21
C ARG A 360 2.48 13.56 25.09
N GLU A 361 2.03 14.17 23.99
CA GLU A 361 1.56 13.47 22.80
C GLU A 361 2.66 12.54 22.23
N LYS A 362 3.88 13.04 22.07
CA LYS A 362 4.99 12.24 21.53
C LYS A 362 5.44 11.11 22.47
N LEU A 363 5.33 11.30 23.77
CA LEU A 363 5.55 10.24 24.75
C LEU A 363 4.44 9.18 24.71
N GLN A 364 3.17 9.59 24.49
CA GLN A 364 2.06 8.67 24.31
C GLN A 364 2.21 7.81 23.05
N GLU A 365 2.61 8.41 21.91
CA GLU A 365 2.92 7.68 20.68
C GLU A 365 4.03 6.63 20.93
N ARG A 366 5.10 7.02 21.64
CA ARG A 366 6.20 6.13 21.97
C ARG A 366 5.78 5.00 22.90
N LEU A 367 4.94 5.30 23.90
CA LEU A 367 4.36 4.32 24.80
C LEU A 367 3.50 3.30 24.02
N ALA A 368 2.63 3.78 23.12
CA ALA A 368 1.77 2.93 22.32
C ALA A 368 2.58 1.97 21.45
N LYS A 369 3.68 2.46 20.84
CA LYS A 369 4.57 1.62 20.01
C LYS A 369 5.29 0.52 20.82
N LEU A 370 5.70 0.80 22.05
CA LEU A 370 6.43 -0.17 22.88
C LEU A 370 5.50 -1.13 23.63
N ALA A 371 4.36 -0.62 24.14
CA ALA A 371 3.43 -1.40 24.97
C ALA A 371 2.36 -2.16 24.15
N GLY A 372 2.11 -1.76 22.90
CA GLY A 372 1.05 -2.33 22.06
C GLY A 372 1.38 -3.75 21.56
N GLY A 373 2.65 -4.09 21.44
CA GLY A 373 3.08 -5.37 20.88
C GLY A 373 2.71 -5.55 19.40
N VAL A 374 2.74 -6.78 18.95
CA VAL A 374 2.38 -7.20 17.59
C VAL A 374 1.37 -8.33 17.65
N ALA A 375 0.26 -8.18 16.94
CA ALA A 375 -0.68 -9.27 16.67
C ALA A 375 -0.26 -9.98 15.38
N VAL A 376 -0.01 -11.28 15.46
CA VAL A 376 0.37 -12.11 14.31
C VAL A 376 -0.82 -12.96 13.92
N ILE A 377 -1.39 -12.70 12.75
CA ILE A 377 -2.45 -13.55 12.17
C ILE A 377 -1.77 -14.65 11.35
N LYS A 378 -1.87 -15.89 11.82
CA LYS A 378 -1.35 -17.05 11.10
C LYS A 378 -2.43 -17.59 10.16
N ALA A 379 -2.15 -17.58 8.87
CA ALA A 379 -3.05 -18.07 7.83
C ALA A 379 -2.57 -19.40 7.28
N GLY A 380 -3.44 -20.40 7.27
CA GLY A 380 -3.19 -21.70 6.65
C GLY A 380 -4.17 -22.00 5.52
N ALA A 381 -3.72 -22.76 4.51
CA ALA A 381 -4.54 -23.21 3.40
C ALA A 381 -4.07 -24.57 2.87
N ALA A 382 -4.86 -25.18 1.98
CA ALA A 382 -4.57 -26.50 1.43
C ALA A 382 -3.47 -26.46 0.36
N THR A 383 -3.32 -25.36 -0.35
CA THR A 383 -2.35 -25.17 -1.43
C THR A 383 -1.59 -23.86 -1.25
N GLU A 384 -0.36 -23.79 -1.79
CA GLU A 384 0.46 -22.59 -1.75
C GLU A 384 -0.20 -21.39 -2.46
N VAL A 385 -0.93 -21.65 -3.56
CA VAL A 385 -1.65 -20.60 -4.30
C VAL A 385 -2.78 -20.00 -3.45
N GLU A 386 -3.58 -20.87 -2.81
CA GLU A 386 -4.65 -20.45 -1.90
C GLU A 386 -4.09 -19.71 -0.68
N LEU A 387 -2.96 -20.18 -0.14
CA LEU A 387 -2.30 -19.57 1.01
C LEU A 387 -1.86 -18.14 0.73
N LYS A 388 -1.21 -17.90 -0.41
CA LYS A 388 -0.79 -16.57 -0.84
C LYS A 388 -1.98 -15.63 -1.07
N GLU A 389 -3.02 -16.11 -1.74
CA GLU A 389 -4.24 -15.34 -1.97
C GLU A 389 -4.90 -14.96 -0.63
N ARG A 390 -5.06 -15.94 0.27
CA ARG A 390 -5.66 -15.72 1.59
C ARG A 390 -4.86 -14.74 2.45
N LYS A 391 -3.54 -14.83 2.42
CA LYS A 391 -2.64 -13.91 3.11
C LYS A 391 -2.81 -12.48 2.60
N HIS A 392 -2.77 -12.25 1.28
CA HIS A 392 -2.96 -10.92 0.68
C HIS A 392 -4.31 -10.32 1.09
N ARG A 393 -5.38 -11.11 1.00
CA ARG A 393 -6.73 -10.68 1.38
C ARG A 393 -6.85 -10.29 2.86
N ILE A 394 -6.17 -11.01 3.76
CA ILE A 394 -6.11 -10.64 5.18
C ILE A 394 -5.33 -9.34 5.38
N GLU A 395 -4.21 -9.17 4.70
CA GLU A 395 -3.40 -7.95 4.78
C GLU A 395 -4.16 -6.71 4.28
N ASP A 396 -4.89 -6.83 3.19
CA ASP A 396 -5.75 -5.76 2.67
C ASP A 396 -6.85 -5.42 3.67
N ALA A 397 -7.49 -6.43 4.26
CA ALA A 397 -8.52 -6.22 5.27
C ALA A 397 -7.99 -5.59 6.56
N VAL A 398 -6.76 -5.90 6.97
CA VAL A 398 -6.08 -5.22 8.10
C VAL A 398 -5.84 -3.75 7.78
N ARG A 399 -5.35 -3.43 6.58
CA ARG A 399 -5.12 -2.04 6.15
C ARG A 399 -6.43 -1.26 6.04
N ASN A 400 -7.46 -1.89 5.49
CA ASN A 400 -8.80 -1.33 5.37
C ASN A 400 -9.41 -1.02 6.76
N ALA A 401 -9.32 -1.96 7.71
CA ALA A 401 -9.80 -1.75 9.08
C ALA A 401 -9.05 -0.61 9.79
N LYS A 402 -7.73 -0.50 9.60
CA LYS A 402 -6.94 0.62 10.14
C LYS A 402 -7.37 1.95 9.52
N ALA A 403 -7.53 2.02 8.20
CA ALA A 403 -8.02 3.22 7.52
C ALA A 403 -9.39 3.67 8.04
N ALA A 404 -10.27 2.72 8.37
CA ALA A 404 -11.58 2.99 8.96
C ALA A 404 -11.48 3.53 10.38
N VAL A 405 -10.56 3.02 11.18
CA VAL A 405 -10.31 3.53 12.55
C VAL A 405 -9.70 4.93 12.54
N GLU A 406 -8.88 5.27 11.51
CA GLU A 406 -8.23 6.56 11.39
C GLU A 406 -9.18 7.70 10.99
N GLU A 407 -10.04 7.50 9.99
CA GLU A 407 -10.88 8.57 9.42
C GLU A 407 -12.38 8.27 9.47
N GLY A 408 -12.78 7.15 10.04
CA GLY A 408 -14.19 6.75 10.09
C GLY A 408 -14.67 6.06 8.81
N ILE A 409 -15.97 5.75 8.79
CA ILE A 409 -16.64 5.00 7.73
C ILE A 409 -17.81 5.79 7.11
N VAL A 410 -18.12 5.48 5.88
CA VAL A 410 -19.30 5.98 5.14
C VAL A 410 -20.08 4.81 4.55
N ALA A 411 -21.26 5.10 4.00
CA ALA A 411 -22.04 4.11 3.24
C ALA A 411 -21.21 3.57 2.06
N GLY A 412 -21.07 2.26 2.00
CA GLY A 412 -20.20 1.59 1.02
C GLY A 412 -20.79 1.49 -0.38
N GLY A 413 -20.09 0.74 -1.24
CA GLY A 413 -20.56 0.42 -2.58
C GLY A 413 -20.64 1.61 -3.54
N GLY A 414 -19.88 2.68 -3.30
CA GLY A 414 -19.88 3.90 -4.10
C GLY A 414 -21.05 4.85 -3.83
N VAL A 415 -21.93 4.54 -2.88
CA VAL A 415 -23.10 5.36 -2.51
C VAL A 415 -22.66 6.68 -1.90
N ALA A 416 -21.67 6.67 -1.02
CA ALA A 416 -21.17 7.89 -0.37
C ALA A 416 -20.63 8.91 -1.37
N LEU A 417 -19.98 8.48 -2.45
CA LEU A 417 -19.49 9.36 -3.53
C LEU A 417 -20.64 10.13 -4.20
N ILE A 418 -21.73 9.44 -4.52
CA ILE A 418 -22.91 10.05 -5.16
C ILE A 418 -23.58 11.04 -4.22
N GLN A 419 -23.76 10.67 -2.95
CA GLN A 419 -24.45 11.50 -1.96
C GLN A 419 -23.60 12.71 -1.53
N ALA A 420 -22.30 12.54 -1.33
CA ALA A 420 -21.37 13.65 -1.08
C ALA A 420 -21.28 14.59 -2.29
N GLY A 421 -21.23 14.04 -3.50
CA GLY A 421 -21.24 14.81 -4.73
C GLY A 421 -22.49 15.67 -4.86
N ALA A 422 -23.67 15.14 -4.56
CA ALA A 422 -24.93 15.89 -4.63
C ALA A 422 -24.89 17.16 -3.76
N LYS A 423 -24.31 17.07 -2.55
CA LYS A 423 -24.14 18.21 -1.64
C LYS A 423 -23.03 19.16 -2.12
N ALA A 424 -21.89 18.64 -2.50
CA ALA A 424 -20.74 19.42 -2.95
C ALA A 424 -21.08 20.29 -4.16
N PHE A 425 -21.71 19.72 -5.18
CA PHE A 425 -22.06 20.43 -6.41
C PHE A 425 -23.17 21.47 -6.23
N ALA A 426 -24.02 21.36 -5.21
CA ALA A 426 -25.05 22.36 -4.91
C ALA A 426 -24.44 23.71 -4.50
N ASN A 427 -23.23 23.71 -3.92
CA ASN A 427 -22.55 24.88 -3.40
C ASN A 427 -21.37 25.35 -4.27
N LEU A 428 -21.04 24.61 -5.34
CA LEU A 428 -19.87 24.87 -6.19
C LEU A 428 -20.25 25.82 -7.33
N ASN A 429 -19.89 27.09 -7.19
CA ASN A 429 -20.19 28.13 -8.19
C ASN A 429 -19.00 28.36 -9.11
N LEU A 430 -18.85 27.53 -10.15
CA LEU A 430 -17.82 27.66 -11.18
C LEU A 430 -18.43 28.11 -12.51
N ILE A 431 -17.62 28.72 -13.37
CA ILE A 431 -18.04 29.21 -14.69
C ILE A 431 -17.12 28.69 -15.81
N GLY A 432 -17.61 28.68 -17.04
CA GLY A 432 -16.84 28.28 -18.22
C GLY A 432 -16.32 26.85 -18.12
N ASP A 433 -15.08 26.65 -18.58
CA ASP A 433 -14.47 25.31 -18.62
C ASP A 433 -14.13 24.74 -17.22
N GLU A 434 -13.99 25.58 -16.20
CA GLU A 434 -13.91 25.09 -14.82
C GLU A 434 -15.24 24.44 -14.36
N ALA A 435 -16.37 25.00 -14.74
CA ALA A 435 -17.69 24.38 -14.47
C ALA A 435 -17.85 23.06 -15.25
N THR A 436 -17.32 23.00 -16.49
CA THR A 436 -17.26 21.77 -17.28
C THR A 436 -16.38 20.72 -16.60
N GLY A 437 -15.21 21.12 -16.04
CA GLY A 437 -14.33 20.26 -15.26
C GLY A 437 -15.04 19.68 -14.02
N ALA A 438 -15.79 20.48 -13.28
CA ALA A 438 -16.60 20.01 -12.17
C ALA A 438 -17.69 19.02 -12.62
N ASN A 439 -18.31 19.26 -13.77
CA ASN A 439 -19.31 18.34 -14.30
C ASN A 439 -18.72 16.99 -14.71
N ILE A 440 -17.48 16.95 -15.18
CA ILE A 440 -16.75 15.70 -15.44
C ILE A 440 -16.68 14.87 -14.14
N VAL A 441 -16.30 15.47 -13.02
CA VAL A 441 -16.28 14.78 -11.71
C VAL A 441 -17.67 14.31 -11.33
N LYS A 442 -18.69 15.16 -11.49
CA LYS A 442 -20.09 14.82 -11.17
C LYS A 442 -20.59 13.58 -11.91
N VAL A 443 -20.15 13.37 -13.16
CA VAL A 443 -20.50 12.20 -13.96
C VAL A 443 -19.66 10.98 -13.53
N ALA A 444 -18.36 11.20 -13.26
CA ALA A 444 -17.41 10.14 -12.98
C ALA A 444 -17.63 9.47 -11.62
N ILE A 445 -18.08 10.20 -10.59
CA ILE A 445 -18.32 9.64 -9.24
C ILE A 445 -19.44 8.58 -9.19
N ASP A 446 -20.25 8.48 -10.22
CA ASP A 446 -21.24 7.41 -10.37
C ASP A 446 -20.61 6.07 -10.75
N ALA A 447 -19.43 6.11 -11.37
CA ALA A 447 -18.85 4.94 -12.04
C ALA A 447 -18.64 3.74 -11.10
N PRO A 448 -18.17 3.89 -9.85
CA PRO A 448 -18.01 2.75 -8.94
C PRO A 448 -19.34 2.04 -8.66
N LEU A 449 -20.39 2.76 -8.27
CA LEU A 449 -21.71 2.15 -8.04
C LEU A 449 -22.28 1.52 -9.32
N LYS A 450 -22.12 2.20 -10.45
CA LYS A 450 -22.56 1.67 -11.75
C LYS A 450 -21.84 0.37 -12.11
N GLN A 451 -20.55 0.28 -11.83
CA GLN A 451 -19.78 -0.94 -12.09
C GLN A 451 -20.19 -2.09 -11.15
N ILE A 452 -20.42 -1.80 -9.86
CA ILE A 452 -20.92 -2.78 -8.89
C ILE A 452 -22.28 -3.33 -9.33
N ALA A 453 -23.20 -2.44 -9.73
CA ALA A 453 -24.50 -2.82 -10.24
C ALA A 453 -24.40 -3.68 -11.52
N PHE A 454 -23.54 -3.31 -12.44
CA PHE A 454 -23.27 -4.08 -13.66
C PHE A 454 -22.76 -5.49 -13.36
N ASN A 455 -21.78 -5.61 -12.46
CA ASN A 455 -21.22 -6.89 -12.04
C ASN A 455 -22.27 -7.76 -11.31
N ALA A 456 -23.25 -7.13 -10.68
CA ALA A 456 -24.40 -7.80 -10.05
C ALA A 456 -25.53 -8.16 -11.03
N GLY A 457 -25.40 -7.83 -12.33
CA GLY A 457 -26.40 -8.09 -13.35
C GLY A 457 -27.60 -7.14 -13.34
N MET A 458 -27.44 -5.96 -12.75
CA MET A 458 -28.45 -4.91 -12.65
C MET A 458 -28.17 -3.80 -13.66
N GLU A 459 -29.20 -3.00 -14.00
CA GLU A 459 -29.05 -1.87 -14.92
C GLU A 459 -28.37 -0.68 -14.20
N PRO A 460 -27.13 -0.31 -14.56
CA PRO A 460 -26.31 0.65 -13.80
C PRO A 460 -26.94 2.05 -13.69
N GLY A 461 -27.56 2.53 -14.76
CA GLY A 461 -28.18 3.84 -14.80
C GLY A 461 -29.38 3.96 -13.87
N VAL A 462 -30.23 2.91 -13.84
CA VAL A 462 -31.42 2.84 -12.98
C VAL A 462 -31.01 2.81 -11.50
N VAL A 463 -29.96 2.03 -11.17
CA VAL A 463 -29.46 1.94 -9.80
C VAL A 463 -28.92 3.30 -9.33
N ALA A 464 -28.10 3.97 -10.13
CA ALA A 464 -27.52 5.26 -9.76
C ALA A 464 -28.60 6.34 -9.57
N ASP A 465 -29.61 6.37 -10.45
CA ASP A 465 -30.72 7.31 -10.35
C ASP A 465 -31.55 7.06 -9.09
N LYS A 466 -31.86 5.81 -8.79
CA LYS A 466 -32.59 5.43 -7.58
C LYS A 466 -31.83 5.83 -6.32
N VAL A 467 -30.52 5.57 -6.25
CA VAL A 467 -29.68 5.92 -5.08
C VAL A 467 -29.64 7.43 -4.83
N ARG A 468 -29.65 8.27 -5.86
CA ARG A 468 -29.72 9.73 -5.70
C ARG A 468 -30.98 10.21 -4.99
N GLY A 469 -32.08 9.47 -5.12
CA GLY A 469 -33.37 9.78 -4.48
C GLY A 469 -33.52 9.22 -3.06
N LEU A 470 -32.58 8.42 -2.57
CA LEU A 470 -32.65 7.79 -1.25
C LEU A 470 -32.16 8.72 -0.14
N PRO A 471 -32.58 8.48 1.12
CA PRO A 471 -32.03 9.18 2.28
C PRO A 471 -30.53 8.96 2.41
N ALA A 472 -29.86 9.85 3.15
CA ALA A 472 -28.43 9.72 3.44
C ALA A 472 -28.11 8.34 4.07
N GLY A 473 -27.01 7.71 3.62
CA GLY A 473 -26.60 6.38 4.06
C GLY A 473 -27.37 5.21 3.45
N HIS A 474 -28.49 5.44 2.76
CA HIS A 474 -29.25 4.38 2.09
C HIS A 474 -28.75 4.16 0.66
N GLY A 475 -28.65 2.90 0.25
CA GLY A 475 -28.19 2.53 -1.08
C GLY A 475 -28.45 1.07 -1.41
N LEU A 476 -27.88 0.62 -2.53
CA LEU A 476 -27.98 -0.77 -2.97
C LEU A 476 -27.00 -1.65 -2.20
N ASN A 477 -27.51 -2.63 -1.50
CA ASN A 477 -26.73 -3.80 -1.09
C ASN A 477 -26.65 -4.78 -2.26
N ALA A 478 -25.55 -4.76 -3.02
CA ALA A 478 -25.40 -5.56 -4.23
C ALA A 478 -25.28 -7.08 -3.96
N ALA A 479 -25.03 -7.49 -2.72
CA ALA A 479 -25.02 -8.91 -2.34
C ALA A 479 -26.44 -9.48 -2.30
N THR A 480 -27.40 -8.72 -1.72
CA THR A 480 -28.79 -9.13 -1.56
C THR A 480 -29.71 -8.64 -2.69
N GLY A 481 -29.38 -7.49 -3.31
CA GLY A 481 -30.21 -6.79 -4.28
C GLY A 481 -31.19 -5.80 -3.65
N GLU A 482 -31.18 -5.64 -2.33
CA GLU A 482 -32.08 -4.77 -1.58
C GLU A 482 -31.53 -3.34 -1.43
N TYR A 483 -32.45 -2.39 -1.24
CA TYR A 483 -32.12 -0.99 -0.96
C TYR A 483 -32.42 -0.70 0.51
N GLU A 484 -31.39 -0.44 1.28
CA GLU A 484 -31.46 -0.36 2.74
C GLU A 484 -30.46 0.65 3.32
N ASP A 485 -30.50 0.88 4.64
CA ASP A 485 -29.45 1.60 5.36
C ASP A 485 -28.17 0.75 5.35
N LEU A 486 -27.18 1.20 4.56
CA LEU A 486 -25.96 0.43 4.33
C LEU A 486 -25.07 0.35 5.56
N LEU A 487 -25.02 1.40 6.40
CA LEU A 487 -24.25 1.36 7.64
C LEU A 487 -24.87 0.35 8.63
N ALA A 488 -26.19 0.35 8.76
CA ALA A 488 -26.90 -0.61 9.60
C ALA A 488 -26.79 -2.06 9.06
N ALA A 489 -26.73 -2.23 7.73
CA ALA A 489 -26.52 -3.53 7.07
C ALA A 489 -25.05 -3.99 7.09
N GLY A 490 -24.14 -3.19 7.67
CA GLY A 490 -22.71 -3.47 7.70
C GLY A 490 -21.99 -3.23 6.36
N VAL A 491 -22.64 -2.62 5.36
CA VAL A 491 -22.03 -2.29 4.05
C VAL A 491 -21.43 -0.90 4.14
N ASN A 492 -20.17 -0.82 4.51
CA ASN A 492 -19.45 0.43 4.72
C ASN A 492 -18.08 0.43 4.05
N ASP A 493 -17.58 1.61 3.73
CA ASP A 493 -16.24 1.84 3.20
C ASP A 493 -15.50 2.84 4.11
N PRO A 494 -14.18 2.67 4.37
CA PRO A 494 -13.40 3.70 5.04
C PRO A 494 -13.36 4.99 4.21
N VAL A 495 -13.55 6.13 4.87
CA VAL A 495 -13.48 7.43 4.18
C VAL A 495 -12.11 7.64 3.53
N LYS A 496 -11.04 7.26 4.23
CA LYS A 496 -9.67 7.36 3.73
C LYS A 496 -9.49 6.63 2.40
N VAL A 497 -10.08 5.44 2.24
CA VAL A 497 -10.05 4.67 0.98
C VAL A 497 -10.81 5.39 -0.12
N THR A 498 -12.06 5.77 0.16
CA THR A 498 -12.95 6.39 -0.84
C THR A 498 -12.41 7.74 -1.35
N ARG A 499 -11.94 8.61 -0.44
CA ARG A 499 -11.39 9.92 -0.82
C ARG A 499 -10.05 9.79 -1.56
N SER A 500 -9.15 8.90 -1.10
CA SER A 500 -7.85 8.68 -1.74
C SER A 500 -8.02 8.12 -3.16
N ALA A 501 -8.97 7.21 -3.36
CA ALA A 501 -9.30 6.71 -4.69
C ALA A 501 -9.73 7.84 -5.63
N LEU A 502 -10.61 8.74 -5.18
CA LEU A 502 -11.05 9.88 -5.97
C LEU A 502 -9.92 10.88 -6.26
N GLN A 503 -9.14 11.24 -5.25
CA GLN A 503 -8.04 12.19 -5.37
C GLN A 503 -6.93 11.69 -6.31
N ASN A 504 -6.50 10.43 -6.17
CA ASN A 504 -5.48 9.82 -7.02
C ASN A 504 -5.95 9.66 -8.47
N ALA A 505 -7.20 9.24 -8.67
CA ALA A 505 -7.81 9.14 -9.99
C ALA A 505 -7.87 10.51 -10.68
N ALA A 506 -8.30 11.55 -9.97
CA ALA A 506 -8.39 12.91 -10.49
C ALA A 506 -7.02 13.53 -10.81
N SER A 507 -6.01 13.27 -9.98
CA SER A 507 -4.64 13.74 -10.20
C SER A 507 -4.10 13.22 -11.54
N ILE A 508 -4.22 11.92 -11.79
CA ILE A 508 -3.75 11.32 -13.05
C ILE A 508 -4.63 11.73 -14.22
N ALA A 509 -5.96 11.79 -14.06
CA ALA A 509 -6.85 12.28 -15.11
C ALA A 509 -6.50 13.70 -15.53
N GLY A 510 -6.21 14.59 -14.58
CA GLY A 510 -5.77 15.96 -14.87
C GLY A 510 -4.47 16.03 -15.70
N LEU A 511 -3.50 15.16 -15.41
CA LEU A 511 -2.28 15.04 -16.20
C LEU A 511 -2.57 14.49 -17.62
N PHE A 512 -3.44 13.50 -17.70
CA PHE A 512 -3.86 12.89 -18.96
C PHE A 512 -4.50 13.91 -19.90
N LEU A 513 -5.42 14.71 -19.39
CA LEU A 513 -6.14 15.71 -20.17
C LEU A 513 -5.24 16.86 -20.66
N THR A 514 -4.20 17.19 -19.91
CA THR A 514 -3.24 18.24 -20.24
C THR A 514 -2.06 17.75 -21.10
N THR A 515 -2.02 16.45 -21.44
CA THR A 515 -0.97 15.88 -22.29
C THR A 515 -1.19 16.27 -23.74
N GLU A 516 -0.14 16.82 -24.37
CA GLU A 516 -0.13 17.24 -25.78
C GLU A 516 0.77 16.35 -26.64
N ALA A 517 1.86 15.84 -26.07
CA ALA A 517 2.80 14.98 -26.76
C ALA A 517 3.20 13.78 -25.90
N VAL A 518 3.39 12.64 -26.53
CA VAL A 518 3.92 11.41 -25.90
C VAL A 518 5.21 11.03 -26.59
N VAL A 519 6.26 10.80 -25.79
CA VAL A 519 7.59 10.38 -26.24
C VAL A 519 7.86 8.98 -25.72
N ALA A 520 7.88 8.00 -26.62
CA ALA A 520 8.08 6.60 -26.29
C ALA A 520 9.39 6.06 -26.90
N ASP A 521 9.89 4.96 -26.37
CA ASP A 521 10.99 4.21 -26.99
C ASP A 521 10.50 3.51 -28.26
N LYS A 522 11.31 3.58 -29.32
CA LYS A 522 11.02 2.85 -30.54
C LYS A 522 11.22 1.34 -30.28
N PRO A 523 10.22 0.49 -30.54
CA PRO A 523 10.37 -0.95 -30.40
C PRO A 523 11.59 -1.44 -31.22
N GLU A 524 12.44 -2.24 -30.60
CA GLU A 524 13.51 -2.90 -31.32
C GLU A 524 12.88 -3.92 -32.27
N LYS A 525 13.23 -3.85 -33.58
CA LYS A 525 12.86 -4.91 -34.51
C LYS A 525 13.52 -6.19 -34.02
N ALA A 526 12.74 -7.22 -33.76
CA ALA A 526 13.28 -8.55 -33.51
C ALA A 526 14.35 -8.84 -34.57
N ALA A 527 15.56 -9.15 -34.13
CA ALA A 527 16.61 -9.56 -35.06
C ALA A 527 16.08 -10.74 -35.87
N PRO A 528 16.22 -10.72 -37.22
CA PRO A 528 15.76 -11.84 -38.02
C PRO A 528 16.43 -13.11 -37.48
N ALA A 529 15.64 -14.14 -37.19
CA ALA A 529 16.15 -15.46 -36.80
C ALA A 529 17.19 -15.83 -37.83
N MET A 530 18.43 -16.06 -37.40
CA MET A 530 19.45 -16.59 -38.31
C MET A 530 18.88 -17.85 -38.93
N PRO A 531 18.90 -17.98 -40.29
CA PRO A 531 18.52 -19.23 -40.92
C PRO A 531 19.42 -20.31 -40.35
N GLY A 532 18.82 -21.33 -39.77
CA GLY A 532 19.55 -22.49 -39.27
C GLY A 532 20.49 -22.98 -40.36
N GLY A 533 21.77 -23.08 -40.06
CA GLY A 533 22.74 -23.72 -40.90
C GLY A 533 22.28 -25.14 -41.14
N ASP A 534 21.76 -25.37 -42.34
CA ASP A 534 21.55 -26.71 -42.86
C ASP A 534 22.88 -27.44 -42.91
N GLU A 535 22.84 -28.62 -42.38
CA GLU A 535 23.60 -29.84 -42.76
C GLU A 535 24.85 -29.63 -43.63
N MET A 536 26.00 -29.80 -43.07
CA MET A 536 27.03 -30.51 -43.76
C MET A 536 27.07 -31.96 -43.24
N GLY A 537 26.29 -32.75 -43.97
CA GLY A 537 26.34 -34.16 -43.89
C GLY A 537 27.69 -34.69 -44.36
N GLY A 538 28.10 -35.72 -43.73
CA GLY A 538 28.65 -36.89 -44.38
C GLY A 538 30.13 -36.90 -44.71
N MET A 539 30.73 -37.86 -44.28
CA MET A 539 31.56 -38.86 -44.92
C MET A 539 32.84 -39.24 -44.18
N GLY A 540 32.85 -40.47 -43.90
CA GLY A 540 34.01 -41.35 -44.09
C GLY A 540 34.79 -41.66 -42.81
N GLY A 541 34.65 -42.77 -42.24
CA GLY A 541 35.25 -44.01 -42.71
C GLY A 541 36.51 -44.31 -41.94
N PHE A 542 36.42 -45.41 -41.33
CA PHE A 542 37.36 -46.34 -40.70
C PHE A 542 37.21 -46.46 -39.20
#